data_b4decb126feda80393182d8521a3a86b
#
_entry.id   b4decb126feda80393182d8521a3a86b
#
_cell.length_a   1.000
_cell.length_b   1.000
_cell.length_c   1.000
_cell.angle_alpha   90.00
_cell.angle_beta   90.00
_cell.angle_gamma   90.00
#
_symmetry.space_group_name_H-M   'P 1'
#
loop_
_entity.id
_entity.type
_entity.pdbx_description
1 polymer ?
#
loop_
_entity_poly.entity_id
_entity_poly.type
_entity_poly.pdbx_seq_one_letter_code
_entity_poly.pdbx_strand_id
1 'polypeptide(L)'
;MSSRSPATLQVRAPTPADVPGILALISRAYPGIANYSAGQILGQINNFPEGQFVAVLEGEIVGYCASSRIDEAIALAPHDWATITGNGFGSRHDATGDWLYGIEMAVDERRRGLRIGKRLYDARRMLAERLELRGIVFGGRIPNYARAKAKVTGPDDYLTQVREGKLRDPVIGFQIANGFTPIGILPKYLPFDKASGGFAAHMVWRNPYVDPSEPPAFRVPRGVESVRLATVQLQARAVSDFAEFIKNVEYFVDVAADYRSDFVVFPELFTMSLLSAEKSQLSPIEAIDRMTEHRAPIVAELSRMALRYNINIVGGSHPTRTDDGTVQNVAYVCLRDGSVHAQEKIHPTPNEAYWWKIKGGSSVDVIQTDIGPIGVLICYDSEFPELARRLVDEGARIIFVPFCTDNRQGYMRVRYCAQARAIENQCFVVLSGNVGNLPGVDNMDVQYAQSCILTPCDFPFARDGVAAEASENIETLTIADVNLADLTWARAEGTVRNLADRRFDLYRIDWKRGESEPDTSETAPRGSRGPGGG
;
A
#
# COMPACT_ATOMS: atom_id res chain seq x y z
N MET A 1 -8.99 -41.02 26.08
CA MET A 1 -7.72 -40.47 25.55
C MET A 1 -7.98 -39.97 24.13
N SER A 2 -8.14 -38.65 23.98
CA SER A 2 -8.37 -38.03 22.66
C SER A 2 -7.05 -38.07 21.89
N SER A 3 -7.01 -38.80 20.79
CA SER A 3 -5.88 -38.81 19.85
C SER A 3 -5.82 -37.46 19.18
N ARG A 4 -4.93 -36.56 19.66
CA ARG A 4 -4.57 -35.37 18.91
C ARG A 4 -3.97 -35.80 17.57
N SER A 5 -4.64 -35.46 16.46
CA SER A 5 -4.02 -35.55 15.13
C SER A 5 -2.65 -34.90 15.17
N PRO A 6 -1.62 -35.47 14.53
CA PRO A 6 -0.30 -34.88 14.52
C PRO A 6 -0.38 -33.47 13.92
N ALA A 7 0.24 -32.53 14.63
CA ALA A 7 0.31 -31.13 14.19
C ALA A 7 0.90 -31.03 12.77
N THR A 8 0.12 -30.61 11.80
CA THR A 8 0.56 -30.53 10.40
C THR A 8 1.14 -29.13 10.12
N LEU A 9 2.42 -29.10 9.76
CA LEU A 9 3.07 -27.87 9.28
C LEU A 9 2.69 -27.65 7.81
N GLN A 10 1.96 -26.55 7.54
CA GLN A 10 1.53 -26.18 6.20
C GLN A 10 2.30 -24.96 5.70
N VAL A 11 2.79 -25.00 4.45
CA VAL A 11 3.34 -23.83 3.74
C VAL A 11 2.33 -23.39 2.68
N ARG A 12 1.91 -22.12 2.74
CA ARG A 12 0.94 -21.53 1.80
C ARG A 12 1.23 -20.06 1.52
N ALA A 13 0.58 -19.49 0.52
CA ALA A 13 0.57 -18.05 0.33
C ALA A 13 -0.10 -17.33 1.52
N PRO A 14 0.42 -16.18 1.96
CA PRO A 14 -0.22 -15.35 2.98
C PRO A 14 -1.43 -14.61 2.41
N THR A 15 -2.32 -14.24 3.31
CA THR A 15 -3.45 -13.33 3.08
C THR A 15 -3.26 -12.07 3.90
N PRO A 16 -3.99 -10.97 3.65
CA PRO A 16 -3.96 -9.79 4.51
C PRO A 16 -4.25 -10.08 5.99
N ALA A 17 -5.06 -11.09 6.28
CA ALA A 17 -5.35 -11.52 7.66
C ALA A 17 -4.14 -12.11 8.40
N ASP A 18 -3.12 -12.56 7.67
CA ASP A 18 -1.88 -13.11 8.27
C ASP A 18 -0.90 -12.02 8.72
N VAL A 19 -1.08 -10.76 8.29
CA VAL A 19 -0.13 -9.66 8.52
C VAL A 19 0.21 -9.47 10.00
N PRO A 20 -0.73 -9.44 10.96
CA PRO A 20 -0.38 -9.32 12.38
C PRO A 20 0.51 -10.47 12.88
N GLY A 21 0.24 -11.70 12.43
CA GLY A 21 1.03 -12.88 12.78
C GLY A 21 2.43 -12.84 12.19
N ILE A 22 2.57 -12.36 10.95
CA ILE A 22 3.87 -12.16 10.28
C ILE A 22 4.70 -11.12 11.03
N LEU A 23 4.13 -9.97 11.38
CA LEU A 23 4.82 -8.92 12.13
C LEU A 23 5.28 -9.42 13.50
N ALA A 24 4.43 -10.15 14.21
CA ALA A 24 4.79 -10.76 15.51
C ALA A 24 5.93 -11.78 15.37
N LEU A 25 5.94 -12.57 14.29
CA LEU A 25 7.04 -13.50 13.99
C LEU A 25 8.35 -12.75 13.73
N ILE A 26 8.36 -11.73 12.86
CA ILE A 26 9.56 -10.97 12.48
C ILE A 26 10.15 -10.27 13.71
N SER A 27 9.30 -9.64 14.53
CA SER A 27 9.72 -9.00 15.77
C SER A 27 10.42 -9.96 16.74
N ARG A 28 9.96 -11.22 16.81
CA ARG A 28 10.61 -12.26 17.62
C ARG A 28 11.90 -12.77 16.98
N ALA A 29 11.93 -12.93 15.66
CA ALA A 29 13.09 -13.47 14.96
C ALA A 29 14.28 -12.48 14.92
N TYR A 30 14.00 -11.17 14.95
CA TYR A 30 15.01 -10.12 14.84
C TYR A 30 14.89 -9.05 15.93
N PRO A 31 15.12 -9.41 17.21
CA PRO A 31 15.03 -8.45 18.31
C PRO A 31 16.09 -7.34 18.13
N GLY A 32 15.68 -6.09 18.19
CA GLY A 32 16.57 -4.92 18.07
C GLY A 32 16.95 -4.53 16.64
N ILE A 33 16.35 -5.14 15.61
CA ILE A 33 16.42 -4.69 14.22
C ILE A 33 15.10 -3.98 13.90
N ALA A 34 15.13 -2.97 13.01
CA ALA A 34 13.93 -2.25 12.60
C ALA A 34 12.89 -3.24 12.03
N ASN A 35 11.70 -3.22 12.61
CA ASN A 35 10.60 -4.09 12.22
C ASN A 35 9.90 -3.54 10.97
N TYR A 36 9.32 -4.47 10.18
CA TYR A 36 8.40 -4.09 9.11
C TYR A 36 7.14 -3.41 9.67
N SER A 37 6.59 -2.48 8.90
CA SER A 37 5.22 -1.99 9.08
C SER A 37 4.22 -2.95 8.44
N ALA A 38 2.94 -2.85 8.82
CA ALA A 38 1.87 -3.59 8.16
C ALA A 38 1.79 -3.26 6.66
N GLY A 39 2.00 -1.99 6.28
CA GLY A 39 2.03 -1.55 4.89
C GLY A 39 3.11 -2.24 4.07
N GLN A 40 4.31 -2.44 4.61
CA GLN A 40 5.37 -3.15 3.89
C GLN A 40 5.02 -4.61 3.62
N ILE A 41 4.44 -5.32 4.59
CA ILE A 41 4.01 -6.71 4.39
C ILE A 41 2.86 -6.78 3.37
N LEU A 42 1.88 -5.87 3.45
CA LEU A 42 0.81 -5.77 2.46
C LEU A 42 1.36 -5.45 1.06
N GLY A 43 2.33 -4.53 0.96
CA GLY A 43 3.01 -4.23 -0.30
C GLY A 43 3.68 -5.46 -0.91
N GLN A 44 4.38 -6.27 -0.11
CA GLN A 44 4.99 -7.53 -0.57
C GLN A 44 3.91 -8.51 -1.09
N ILE A 45 2.82 -8.68 -0.33
CA ILE A 45 1.71 -9.58 -0.71
C ILE A 45 1.04 -9.10 -2.00
N ASN A 46 0.81 -7.79 -2.15
CA ASN A 46 0.07 -7.23 -3.28
C ASN A 46 0.91 -7.11 -4.55
N ASN A 47 2.20 -6.77 -4.43
CA ASN A 47 3.08 -6.60 -5.60
C ASN A 47 3.47 -7.94 -6.24
N PHE A 48 3.62 -9.01 -5.45
CA PHE A 48 3.93 -10.34 -5.96
C PHE A 48 3.35 -11.45 -5.05
N PRO A 49 2.03 -11.71 -5.10
CA PRO A 49 1.35 -12.65 -4.20
C PRO A 49 1.96 -14.07 -4.19
N GLU A 50 2.31 -14.59 -5.37
CA GLU A 50 2.85 -15.95 -5.50
C GLU A 50 4.30 -16.08 -5.01
N GLY A 51 4.99 -14.97 -4.78
CA GLY A 51 6.36 -14.92 -4.24
C GLY A 51 6.44 -14.90 -2.72
N GLN A 52 5.30 -14.89 -2.04
CA GLN A 52 5.19 -14.81 -0.59
C GLN A 52 4.72 -16.14 0.01
N PHE A 53 5.35 -16.58 1.09
CA PHE A 53 4.98 -17.84 1.76
C PHE A 53 4.95 -17.68 3.28
N VAL A 54 3.94 -18.24 3.93
CA VAL A 54 3.87 -18.47 5.37
C VAL A 54 3.93 -19.95 5.68
N ALA A 55 4.62 -20.30 6.74
CA ALA A 55 4.56 -21.62 7.37
C ALA A 55 3.65 -21.53 8.59
N VAL A 56 2.58 -22.30 8.61
CA VAL A 56 1.55 -22.32 9.66
C VAL A 56 1.59 -23.65 10.39
N LEU A 57 1.68 -23.61 11.71
CA LEU A 57 1.62 -24.78 12.59
C LEU A 57 0.58 -24.52 13.69
N GLU A 58 -0.43 -25.38 13.81
CA GLU A 58 -1.50 -25.25 14.81
C GLU A 58 -2.20 -23.87 14.78
N GLY A 59 -2.31 -23.25 13.60
CA GLY A 59 -2.92 -21.93 13.42
C GLY A 59 -1.97 -20.74 13.73
N GLU A 60 -0.76 -21.00 14.24
CA GLU A 60 0.27 -19.98 14.48
C GLU A 60 1.20 -19.84 13.26
N ILE A 61 1.55 -18.60 12.88
CA ILE A 61 2.56 -18.33 11.88
C ILE A 61 3.95 -18.52 12.50
N VAL A 62 4.67 -19.53 12.02
CA VAL A 62 5.98 -19.96 12.52
C VAL A 62 7.11 -19.75 11.51
N GLY A 63 6.78 -19.31 10.31
CA GLY A 63 7.73 -18.95 9.28
C GLY A 63 7.12 -18.01 8.25
N TYR A 64 7.94 -17.10 7.71
CA TYR A 64 7.58 -16.21 6.63
C TYR A 64 8.76 -16.05 5.68
N CYS A 65 8.51 -16.06 4.37
CA CYS A 65 9.48 -15.59 3.41
C CYS A 65 8.83 -14.78 2.30
N ALA A 66 9.52 -13.70 1.91
CA ALA A 66 9.11 -12.75 0.91
C ALA A 66 10.09 -12.72 -0.25
N SER A 67 9.57 -12.58 -1.47
CA SER A 67 10.38 -12.51 -2.69
C SER A 67 9.79 -11.51 -3.68
N SER A 68 10.62 -11.06 -4.63
CA SER A 68 10.20 -10.34 -5.83
C SER A 68 10.97 -10.87 -7.04
N ARG A 69 10.47 -10.64 -8.25
CA ARG A 69 11.25 -10.88 -9.47
C ARG A 69 12.03 -9.62 -9.80
N ILE A 70 13.24 -9.77 -10.31
CA ILE A 70 14.10 -8.66 -10.75
C ILE A 70 14.95 -9.11 -11.93
N ASP A 71 15.45 -8.13 -12.69
CA ASP A 71 16.36 -8.33 -13.80
C ASP A 71 17.76 -8.82 -13.32
N GLU A 72 18.44 -9.67 -14.12
CA GLU A 72 19.76 -10.24 -13.79
C GLU A 72 20.81 -9.17 -13.54
N ALA A 73 20.82 -8.10 -14.35
CA ALA A 73 21.83 -7.04 -14.20
C ALA A 73 21.70 -6.31 -12.86
N ILE A 74 20.47 -6.23 -12.31
CA ILE A 74 20.21 -5.66 -10.98
C ILE A 74 20.50 -6.72 -9.90
N ALA A 75 20.03 -7.96 -10.12
CA ALA A 75 20.14 -9.05 -9.16
C ALA A 75 21.57 -9.34 -8.76
N LEU A 76 22.48 -9.40 -9.74
CA LEU A 76 23.88 -9.80 -9.56
C LEU A 76 24.84 -8.62 -9.34
N ALA A 77 24.39 -7.36 -9.52
CA ALA A 77 25.17 -6.17 -9.21
C ALA A 77 25.23 -5.92 -7.69
N PRO A 78 26.25 -5.20 -7.18
CA PRO A 78 26.24 -4.71 -5.80
C PRO A 78 25.04 -3.77 -5.54
N HIS A 79 24.33 -4.02 -4.45
CA HIS A 79 23.14 -3.24 -4.07
C HIS A 79 22.97 -3.21 -2.56
N ASP A 80 22.11 -2.30 -2.06
CA ASP A 80 21.62 -2.31 -0.69
C ASP A 80 20.16 -2.81 -0.62
N TRP A 81 19.73 -3.17 0.59
CA TRP A 81 18.41 -3.75 0.80
C TRP A 81 17.27 -2.78 0.48
N ALA A 82 17.40 -1.50 0.86
CA ALA A 82 16.35 -0.52 0.65
C ALA A 82 16.10 -0.27 -0.85
N THR A 83 17.18 -0.12 -1.62
CA THR A 83 17.12 0.07 -3.07
C THR A 83 16.45 -1.11 -3.76
N ILE A 84 16.94 -2.33 -3.50
CA ILE A 84 16.50 -3.50 -4.28
C ILE A 84 15.10 -3.98 -3.91
N THR A 85 14.65 -3.73 -2.66
CA THR A 85 13.32 -4.15 -2.19
C THR A 85 12.25 -3.04 -2.29
N GLY A 86 12.65 -1.82 -2.68
CA GLY A 86 11.77 -0.65 -2.61
C GLY A 86 11.37 -0.35 -1.16
N ASN A 87 12.37 -0.18 -0.28
CA ASN A 87 12.17 0.02 1.15
C ASN A 87 11.34 -1.08 1.84
N GLY A 88 11.45 -2.32 1.35
CA GLY A 88 10.75 -3.46 1.94
C GLY A 88 9.29 -3.63 1.49
N PHE A 89 8.76 -2.79 0.61
CA PHE A 89 7.41 -2.96 0.05
C PHE A 89 7.33 -3.99 -1.08
N GLY A 90 8.46 -4.44 -1.63
CA GLY A 90 8.48 -5.27 -2.82
C GLY A 90 8.11 -4.50 -4.11
N SER A 91 8.07 -3.17 -4.07
CA SER A 91 7.65 -2.31 -5.20
C SER A 91 8.65 -2.29 -6.37
N ARG A 92 9.83 -2.90 -6.18
CA ARG A 92 10.80 -3.18 -7.26
C ARG A 92 10.52 -4.50 -8.00
N HIS A 93 9.40 -5.15 -7.71
CA HIS A 93 9.00 -6.34 -8.44
C HIS A 93 8.82 -6.02 -9.92
N ASP A 94 9.49 -6.79 -10.76
CA ASP A 94 9.43 -6.75 -12.21
C ASP A 94 8.85 -8.09 -12.70
N ALA A 95 7.65 -8.06 -13.25
CA ALA A 95 6.97 -9.27 -13.72
C ALA A 95 7.73 -9.98 -14.87
N THR A 96 8.65 -9.29 -15.55
CA THR A 96 9.52 -9.83 -16.60
C THR A 96 10.88 -10.26 -16.08
N GLY A 97 11.26 -9.84 -14.86
CA GLY A 97 12.53 -10.18 -14.25
C GLY A 97 12.81 -11.68 -14.25
N ASP A 98 14.01 -12.06 -14.53
CA ASP A 98 14.43 -13.46 -14.71
C ASP A 98 15.12 -14.07 -13.48
N TRP A 99 15.22 -13.31 -12.38
CA TRP A 99 15.72 -13.78 -11.09
C TRP A 99 14.68 -13.59 -9.97
N LEU A 100 14.66 -14.53 -9.02
CA LEU A 100 13.87 -14.39 -7.79
C LEU A 100 14.75 -13.77 -6.70
N TYR A 101 14.43 -12.56 -6.27
CA TYR A 101 15.11 -11.90 -5.17
C TYR A 101 14.45 -12.21 -3.83
N GLY A 102 15.21 -12.71 -2.87
CA GLY A 102 14.73 -12.95 -1.50
C GLY A 102 14.77 -11.67 -0.66
N ILE A 103 13.59 -11.12 -0.36
CA ILE A 103 13.43 -9.91 0.47
C ILE A 103 13.63 -10.24 1.96
N GLU A 104 12.96 -11.32 2.42
CA GLU A 104 12.93 -11.72 3.83
C GLU A 104 12.89 -13.24 3.99
N MET A 105 13.40 -13.72 5.13
CA MET A 105 13.25 -15.10 5.60
C MET A 105 13.28 -15.12 7.14
N ALA A 106 12.12 -15.17 7.76
CA ALA A 106 11.97 -15.26 9.21
C ALA A 106 11.43 -16.63 9.64
N VAL A 107 12.02 -17.21 10.68
CA VAL A 107 11.57 -18.49 11.26
C VAL A 107 11.58 -18.38 12.79
N ASP A 108 10.53 -18.87 13.42
CA ASP A 108 10.41 -18.88 14.88
C ASP A 108 11.46 -19.82 15.51
N GLU A 109 12.38 -19.24 16.27
CA GLU A 109 13.46 -19.98 16.92
C GLU A 109 12.96 -21.03 17.93
N ARG A 110 11.77 -20.84 18.50
CA ARG A 110 11.14 -21.77 19.45
C ARG A 110 10.70 -23.07 18.76
N ARG A 111 10.59 -23.07 17.42
CA ARG A 111 10.16 -24.19 16.59
C ARG A 111 11.32 -24.83 15.80
N ARG A 112 12.54 -24.75 16.33
CA ARG A 112 13.73 -25.42 15.74
C ARG A 112 13.51 -26.93 15.64
N GLY A 113 14.15 -27.58 14.66
CA GLY A 113 14.03 -29.03 14.42
C GLY A 113 12.93 -29.43 13.44
N LEU A 114 11.95 -28.56 13.18
CA LEU A 114 10.83 -28.82 12.22
C LEU A 114 11.17 -28.53 10.76
N ARG A 115 12.40 -28.16 10.46
CA ARG A 115 12.92 -27.84 9.12
C ARG A 115 12.13 -26.76 8.39
N ILE A 116 11.51 -25.81 9.13
CA ILE A 116 10.66 -24.75 8.58
C ILE A 116 11.41 -23.93 7.53
N GLY A 117 12.63 -23.46 7.84
CA GLY A 117 13.45 -22.70 6.89
C GLY A 117 13.76 -23.46 5.61
N LYS A 118 14.02 -24.79 5.70
CA LYS A 118 14.23 -25.63 4.51
C LYS A 118 12.96 -25.67 3.65
N ARG A 119 11.78 -25.88 4.25
CA ARG A 119 10.49 -25.93 3.53
C ARG A 119 10.16 -24.61 2.83
N LEU A 120 10.53 -23.47 3.43
CA LEU A 120 10.38 -22.16 2.81
C LEU A 120 11.35 -21.98 1.61
N TYR A 121 12.59 -22.44 1.73
CA TYR A 121 13.51 -22.46 0.58
C TYR A 121 13.04 -23.42 -0.52
N ASP A 122 12.50 -24.58 -0.17
CA ASP A 122 11.94 -25.52 -1.15
C ASP A 122 10.76 -24.87 -1.89
N ALA A 123 9.86 -24.15 -1.20
CA ALA A 123 8.77 -23.40 -1.82
C ALA A 123 9.26 -22.32 -2.79
N ARG A 124 10.32 -21.56 -2.42
CA ARG A 124 10.96 -20.58 -3.32
C ARG A 124 11.57 -21.24 -4.56
N ARG A 125 12.23 -22.41 -4.41
CA ARG A 125 12.80 -23.13 -5.55
C ARG A 125 11.71 -23.62 -6.49
N MET A 126 10.67 -24.26 -5.95
CA MET A 126 9.53 -24.69 -6.75
C MET A 126 8.90 -23.53 -7.52
N LEU A 127 8.83 -22.34 -6.92
CA LEU A 127 8.37 -21.14 -7.60
C LEU A 127 9.33 -20.73 -8.72
N ALA A 128 10.63 -20.65 -8.44
CA ALA A 128 11.63 -20.28 -9.43
C ALA A 128 11.69 -21.27 -10.61
N GLU A 129 11.56 -22.57 -10.33
CA GLU A 129 11.48 -23.63 -11.34
C GLU A 129 10.20 -23.52 -12.18
N ARG A 130 9.02 -23.32 -11.55
CA ARG A 130 7.73 -23.14 -12.23
C ARG A 130 7.70 -21.92 -13.14
N LEU A 131 8.34 -20.84 -12.72
CA LEU A 131 8.44 -19.60 -13.49
C LEU A 131 9.64 -19.60 -14.45
N GLU A 132 10.42 -20.70 -14.52
CA GLU A 132 11.61 -20.83 -15.35
C GLU A 132 12.64 -19.69 -15.13
N LEU A 133 12.77 -19.25 -13.86
CA LEU A 133 13.73 -18.21 -13.51
C LEU A 133 15.14 -18.78 -13.46
N ARG A 134 16.13 -17.96 -13.77
CA ARG A 134 17.57 -18.34 -13.79
C ARG A 134 18.11 -18.73 -12.43
N GLY A 135 17.45 -18.24 -11.36
CA GLY A 135 17.85 -18.59 -10.01
C GLY A 135 17.22 -17.74 -8.92
N ILE A 136 17.77 -17.89 -7.72
CA ILE A 136 17.38 -17.16 -6.52
C ILE A 136 18.60 -16.41 -6.00
N VAL A 137 18.45 -15.13 -5.66
CA VAL A 137 19.52 -14.28 -5.13
C VAL A 137 19.03 -13.48 -3.93
N PHE A 138 19.89 -13.22 -2.96
CA PHE A 138 19.59 -12.37 -1.80
C PHE A 138 20.86 -11.97 -1.03
N GLY A 139 20.75 -10.97 -0.15
CA GLY A 139 21.75 -10.62 0.84
C GLY A 139 21.60 -11.45 2.12
N GLY A 140 22.49 -12.38 2.36
CA GLY A 140 22.55 -13.18 3.59
C GLY A 140 23.26 -12.41 4.71
N ARG A 141 22.60 -12.18 5.86
CA ARG A 141 23.23 -11.57 7.03
C ARG A 141 24.44 -12.39 7.49
N ILE A 142 25.43 -11.69 8.06
CA ILE A 142 26.65 -12.31 8.65
C ILE A 142 26.75 -11.94 10.15
N PRO A 143 25.80 -12.41 11.00
CA PRO A 143 25.62 -11.90 12.37
C PRO A 143 26.81 -12.14 13.30
N ASN A 144 27.72 -13.04 12.98
CA ASN A 144 28.92 -13.28 13.79
C ASN A 144 30.13 -12.44 13.34
N TYR A 145 30.02 -11.65 12.25
CA TYR A 145 31.15 -10.86 11.72
C TYR A 145 31.71 -9.86 12.73
N ALA A 146 30.85 -9.08 13.40
CA ALA A 146 31.32 -8.10 14.37
C ALA A 146 32.12 -8.72 15.52
N ARG A 147 31.76 -9.93 15.96
CA ARG A 147 32.50 -10.69 16.99
C ARG A 147 33.81 -11.27 16.47
N ALA A 148 33.87 -11.58 15.17
CA ALA A 148 35.05 -12.15 14.54
C ALA A 148 36.02 -11.08 14.00
N LYS A 149 35.68 -9.79 14.04
CA LYS A 149 36.42 -8.68 13.41
C LYS A 149 37.91 -8.63 13.77
N ALA A 150 38.27 -9.04 14.97
CA ALA A 150 39.68 -9.10 15.39
C ALA A 150 40.48 -10.30 14.78
N LYS A 151 39.79 -11.26 14.14
CA LYS A 151 40.36 -12.49 13.61
C LYS A 151 40.42 -12.52 12.08
N VAL A 152 39.93 -11.48 11.43
CA VAL A 152 39.78 -11.39 9.96
C VAL A 152 40.24 -10.02 9.47
N THR A 153 40.71 -9.96 8.21
CA THR A 153 41.17 -8.71 7.58
C THR A 153 39.99 -7.86 7.03
N GLY A 154 38.82 -8.47 6.86
CA GLY A 154 37.62 -7.81 6.35
C GLY A 154 36.46 -8.79 6.15
N PRO A 155 35.30 -8.30 5.63
CA PRO A 155 34.13 -9.15 5.44
C PRO A 155 34.33 -10.24 4.38
N ASP A 156 35.16 -10.02 3.36
CA ASP A 156 35.49 -11.02 2.34
C ASP A 156 36.35 -12.16 2.91
N ASP A 157 37.34 -11.82 3.75
CA ASP A 157 38.15 -12.82 4.47
C ASP A 157 37.28 -13.62 5.45
N TYR A 158 36.36 -12.94 6.17
CA TYR A 158 35.38 -13.61 7.02
C TYR A 158 34.56 -14.64 6.25
N LEU A 159 33.99 -14.24 5.11
CA LEU A 159 33.20 -15.12 4.26
C LEU A 159 34.02 -16.34 3.76
N THR A 160 35.25 -16.10 3.38
CA THR A 160 36.20 -17.15 2.98
C THR A 160 36.45 -18.14 4.10
N GLN A 161 36.75 -17.65 5.31
CA GLN A 161 37.01 -18.52 6.46
C GLN A 161 35.76 -19.30 6.91
N VAL A 162 34.54 -18.72 6.76
CA VAL A 162 33.28 -19.46 6.98
C VAL A 162 33.10 -20.58 5.96
N ARG A 163 33.36 -20.32 4.66
CA ARG A 163 33.33 -21.35 3.60
C ARG A 163 34.31 -22.49 3.83
N GLU A 164 35.48 -22.18 4.33
CA GLU A 164 36.53 -23.16 4.62
C GLU A 164 36.30 -23.90 5.96
N GLY A 165 35.23 -23.55 6.70
CA GLY A 165 34.92 -24.14 8.00
C GLY A 165 35.81 -23.69 9.17
N LYS A 166 36.68 -22.68 8.94
CA LYS A 166 37.56 -22.10 9.97
C LYS A 166 36.81 -21.23 10.96
N LEU A 167 35.75 -20.56 10.50
CA LEU A 167 34.79 -19.80 11.32
C LEU A 167 33.40 -20.37 11.17
N ARG A 168 32.58 -20.21 12.19
CA ARG A 168 31.19 -20.65 12.18
C ARG A 168 30.23 -19.43 12.14
N ASP A 169 29.42 -19.37 11.08
CA ASP A 169 28.29 -18.47 11.00
C ASP A 169 27.01 -19.29 10.80
N PRO A 170 26.00 -19.18 11.70
CA PRO A 170 24.81 -20.03 11.64
C PRO A 170 23.91 -19.70 10.44
N VAL A 171 23.88 -18.44 9.97
CA VAL A 171 23.05 -18.00 8.84
C VAL A 171 23.69 -18.46 7.53
N ILE A 172 24.95 -18.09 7.29
CA ILE A 172 25.68 -18.50 6.08
C ILE A 172 25.81 -20.02 5.99
N GLY A 173 26.15 -20.69 7.10
CA GLY A 173 26.21 -22.15 7.12
C GLY A 173 24.89 -22.84 6.76
N PHE A 174 23.76 -22.30 7.25
CA PHE A 174 22.45 -22.79 6.88
C PHE A 174 22.12 -22.56 5.39
N GLN A 175 22.47 -21.39 4.86
CA GLN A 175 22.25 -21.06 3.44
C GLN A 175 23.09 -21.96 2.52
N ILE A 176 24.38 -22.17 2.83
CA ILE A 176 25.26 -23.09 2.08
C ILE A 176 24.71 -24.52 2.14
N ALA A 177 24.30 -25.00 3.32
CA ALA A 177 23.71 -26.33 3.48
C ALA A 177 22.39 -26.51 2.71
N ASN A 178 21.73 -25.40 2.35
CA ASN A 178 20.58 -25.39 1.46
C ASN A 178 20.94 -25.09 -0.01
N GLY A 179 22.21 -25.25 -0.42
CA GLY A 179 22.63 -25.19 -1.81
C GLY A 179 22.85 -23.77 -2.37
N PHE A 180 22.90 -22.74 -1.52
CA PHE A 180 23.26 -21.39 -1.96
C PHE A 180 24.78 -21.22 -1.95
N THR A 181 25.30 -20.50 -2.95
CA THR A 181 26.71 -20.19 -3.08
C THR A 181 26.94 -18.70 -2.87
N PRO A 182 27.84 -18.28 -1.98
CA PRO A 182 28.19 -16.88 -1.87
C PRO A 182 29.06 -16.45 -3.06
N ILE A 183 28.71 -15.35 -3.72
CA ILE A 183 29.44 -14.78 -4.86
C ILE A 183 30.19 -13.49 -4.50
N GLY A 184 30.01 -12.93 -3.32
CA GLY A 184 30.73 -11.75 -2.84
C GLY A 184 30.10 -11.17 -1.58
N ILE A 185 30.52 -9.95 -1.24
CA ILE A 185 29.98 -9.16 -0.12
C ILE A 185 29.21 -7.97 -0.68
N LEU A 186 28.04 -7.68 -0.08
CA LEU A 186 27.25 -6.48 -0.30
C LEU A 186 27.58 -5.46 0.79
N PRO A 187 28.29 -4.36 0.47
CA PRO A 187 28.61 -3.32 1.43
C PRO A 187 27.37 -2.44 1.71
N LYS A 188 27.23 -1.97 2.95
CA LYS A 188 26.11 -1.11 3.39
C LYS A 188 24.71 -1.70 3.11
N TYR A 189 24.64 -3.03 3.03
CA TYR A 189 23.38 -3.72 2.71
C TYR A 189 22.27 -3.45 3.72
N LEU A 190 22.58 -3.52 5.01
CA LEU A 190 21.69 -3.13 6.13
C LEU A 190 22.51 -2.26 7.10
N PRO A 191 22.61 -0.93 6.87
CA PRO A 191 23.52 -0.06 7.63
C PRO A 191 23.27 -0.07 9.15
N PHE A 192 22.05 -0.36 9.59
CA PHE A 192 21.65 -0.45 11.00
C PHE A 192 21.97 -1.82 11.66
N ASP A 193 22.34 -2.87 10.89
CA ASP A 193 22.70 -4.17 11.44
C ASP A 193 24.14 -4.17 12.00
N LYS A 194 24.25 -3.82 13.28
CA LYS A 194 25.54 -3.75 13.98
C LYS A 194 26.24 -5.11 14.04
N ALA A 195 25.49 -6.21 14.14
CA ALA A 195 26.06 -7.56 14.23
C ALA A 195 26.78 -7.98 12.95
N SER A 196 26.26 -7.61 11.79
CA SER A 196 26.89 -7.82 10.48
C SER A 196 27.80 -6.67 10.05
N GLY A 197 27.92 -5.59 10.84
CA GLY A 197 28.67 -4.38 10.49
C GLY A 197 28.13 -3.67 9.25
N GLY A 198 26.85 -3.82 8.94
CA GLY A 198 26.18 -3.29 7.74
C GLY A 198 26.41 -4.11 6.47
N PHE A 199 27.15 -5.21 6.53
CA PHE A 199 27.44 -6.08 5.38
C PHE A 199 26.48 -7.25 5.27
N ALA A 200 26.36 -7.81 4.05
CA ALA A 200 25.74 -9.11 3.81
C ALA A 200 26.55 -9.94 2.81
N ALA A 201 26.46 -11.25 2.89
CA ALA A 201 26.95 -12.13 1.85
C ALA A 201 25.97 -12.15 0.68
N HIS A 202 26.44 -11.94 -0.54
CA HIS A 202 25.64 -12.03 -1.75
C HIS A 202 25.48 -13.52 -2.11
N MET A 203 24.30 -14.08 -1.85
CA MET A 203 24.02 -15.50 -1.94
C MET A 203 23.22 -15.83 -3.18
N VAL A 204 23.62 -16.84 -3.94
CA VAL A 204 22.99 -17.24 -5.20
C VAL A 204 22.71 -18.75 -5.21
N TRP A 205 21.54 -19.13 -5.68
CA TRP A 205 21.22 -20.47 -6.16
C TRP A 205 20.82 -20.39 -7.64
N ARG A 206 21.49 -21.16 -8.51
CA ARG A 206 21.15 -21.21 -9.94
C ARG A 206 20.19 -22.34 -10.20
N ASN A 207 19.16 -22.05 -11.02
CA ASN A 207 18.17 -23.04 -11.42
C ASN A 207 18.83 -24.05 -12.38
N PRO A 208 18.92 -25.34 -12.02
CA PRO A 208 19.59 -26.32 -12.87
C PRO A 208 18.81 -26.69 -14.14
N TYR A 209 17.55 -26.26 -14.23
CA TYR A 209 16.66 -26.57 -15.35
C TYR A 209 16.58 -25.44 -16.39
N VAL A 210 17.29 -24.35 -16.21
CA VAL A 210 17.33 -23.20 -17.13
C VAL A 210 18.73 -23.03 -17.68
N ASP A 211 18.84 -23.02 -19.01
CA ASP A 211 20.13 -22.75 -19.67
C ASP A 211 20.49 -21.25 -19.51
N PRO A 212 21.60 -20.92 -18.87
CA PRO A 212 22.00 -19.53 -18.67
C PRO A 212 22.34 -18.80 -19.99
N SER A 213 22.55 -19.52 -21.09
CA SER A 213 22.84 -18.94 -22.42
C SER A 213 21.60 -18.57 -23.21
N GLU A 214 20.42 -19.08 -22.83
CA GLU A 214 19.16 -18.70 -23.47
C GLU A 214 18.68 -17.33 -23.01
N PRO A 215 18.16 -16.47 -23.93
CA PRO A 215 17.55 -15.21 -23.53
C PRO A 215 16.30 -15.50 -22.66
N PRO A 216 15.99 -14.63 -21.68
CA PRO A 216 14.81 -14.81 -20.84
C PRO A 216 13.53 -14.89 -21.69
N ALA A 217 12.68 -15.87 -21.37
CA ALA A 217 11.41 -16.02 -22.08
C ALA A 217 10.48 -14.83 -21.75
N PHE A 218 10.05 -14.12 -22.79
CA PHE A 218 9.06 -13.05 -22.65
C PHE A 218 7.70 -13.64 -22.24
N ARG A 219 7.19 -13.28 -21.09
CA ARG A 219 5.89 -13.74 -20.61
C ARG A 219 5.02 -12.55 -20.17
N VAL A 220 3.88 -12.42 -20.81
CA VAL A 220 2.83 -11.49 -20.38
C VAL A 220 2.03 -12.15 -19.23
N PRO A 221 1.89 -11.49 -18.07
CA PRO A 221 1.06 -12.03 -16.99
C PRO A 221 -0.41 -12.19 -17.45
N ARG A 222 -1.04 -13.32 -17.13
CA ARG A 222 -2.47 -13.54 -17.34
C ARG A 222 -3.24 -13.17 -16.07
N GLY A 223 -4.08 -12.15 -16.11
CA GLY A 223 -4.98 -11.72 -15.02
C GLY A 223 -6.32 -11.23 -15.55
N VAL A 224 -7.32 -11.14 -14.70
CA VAL A 224 -8.57 -10.40 -14.98
C VAL A 224 -8.21 -8.92 -14.97
N GLU A 225 -8.29 -8.26 -16.12
CA GLU A 225 -7.47 -7.10 -16.38
C GLU A 225 -8.30 -5.86 -16.69
N SER A 226 -9.58 -6.04 -17.06
CA SER A 226 -10.49 -4.91 -17.35
C SER A 226 -11.33 -4.56 -16.13
N VAL A 227 -11.29 -3.29 -15.73
CA VAL A 227 -12.08 -2.73 -14.63
C VAL A 227 -12.90 -1.56 -15.18
N ARG A 228 -14.20 -1.59 -14.96
CA ARG A 228 -15.09 -0.50 -15.34
C ARG A 228 -15.29 0.45 -14.17
N LEU A 229 -14.84 1.67 -14.36
CA LEU A 229 -14.90 2.75 -13.37
C LEU A 229 -15.99 3.75 -13.73
N ALA A 230 -16.80 4.13 -12.76
CA ALA A 230 -17.81 5.17 -12.90
C ALA A 230 -17.54 6.31 -11.91
N THR A 231 -17.56 7.54 -12.37
CA THR A 231 -17.44 8.74 -11.53
C THR A 231 -18.62 9.65 -11.70
N VAL A 232 -19.20 10.04 -10.57
CA VAL A 232 -20.36 10.94 -10.51
C VAL A 232 -19.87 12.37 -10.44
N GLN A 233 -20.33 13.22 -11.36
CA GLN A 233 -20.32 14.66 -11.23
C GLN A 233 -21.69 15.07 -10.72
N LEU A 234 -21.78 15.35 -9.41
CA LEU A 234 -23.07 15.50 -8.74
C LEU A 234 -23.43 16.97 -8.59
N GLN A 235 -24.64 17.33 -8.99
CA GLN A 235 -25.15 18.67 -8.76
C GLN A 235 -25.56 18.85 -7.30
N ALA A 236 -24.95 19.80 -6.63
CA ALA A 236 -25.41 20.29 -5.34
C ALA A 236 -26.81 20.89 -5.51
N ARG A 237 -27.81 20.29 -4.89
CA ARG A 237 -29.22 20.73 -4.96
C ARG A 237 -29.89 20.59 -3.63
N ALA A 238 -30.88 21.46 -3.39
CA ALA A 238 -31.71 21.34 -2.21
C ALA A 238 -32.52 20.05 -2.26
N VAL A 239 -32.70 19.44 -1.10
CA VAL A 239 -33.55 18.26 -0.87
C VAL A 239 -34.52 18.55 0.27
N SER A 240 -35.68 17.93 0.21
CA SER A 240 -36.73 18.14 1.25
C SER A 240 -36.50 17.29 2.51
N ASP A 241 -35.85 16.13 2.34
CA ASP A 241 -35.57 15.19 3.41
C ASP A 241 -34.49 14.16 3.03
N PHE A 242 -34.17 13.29 3.99
CA PHE A 242 -33.21 12.22 3.81
C PHE A 242 -33.61 11.22 2.72
N ALA A 243 -34.92 10.93 2.58
CA ALA A 243 -35.39 9.94 1.60
C ALA A 243 -35.20 10.46 0.16
N GLU A 244 -35.44 11.73 -0.10
CA GLU A 244 -35.18 12.36 -1.40
C GLU A 244 -33.69 12.38 -1.70
N PHE A 245 -32.82 12.69 -0.72
CA PHE A 245 -31.37 12.63 -0.88
C PHE A 245 -30.92 11.22 -1.29
N ILE A 246 -31.35 10.18 -0.57
CA ILE A 246 -30.99 8.79 -0.87
C ILE A 246 -31.50 8.37 -2.24
N LYS A 247 -32.71 8.79 -2.63
CA LYS A 247 -33.24 8.50 -3.97
C LYS A 247 -32.36 9.08 -5.09
N ASN A 248 -31.83 10.29 -4.89
CA ASN A 248 -30.92 10.91 -5.85
C ASN A 248 -29.57 10.15 -5.93
N VAL A 249 -29.04 9.69 -4.80
CA VAL A 249 -27.81 8.86 -4.75
C VAL A 249 -28.05 7.51 -5.42
N GLU A 250 -29.17 6.83 -5.08
CA GLU A 250 -29.51 5.50 -5.61
C GLU A 250 -29.67 5.54 -7.14
N TYR A 251 -30.17 6.64 -7.72
CA TYR A 251 -30.25 6.80 -9.16
C TYR A 251 -28.89 6.62 -9.85
N PHE A 252 -27.81 7.25 -9.36
CA PHE A 252 -26.47 7.11 -9.94
C PHE A 252 -25.87 5.72 -9.72
N VAL A 253 -26.13 5.11 -8.57
CA VAL A 253 -25.69 3.73 -8.28
C VAL A 253 -26.37 2.75 -9.23
N ASP A 254 -27.69 2.88 -9.43
CA ASP A 254 -28.49 2.04 -10.33
C ASP A 254 -27.98 2.16 -11.78
N VAL A 255 -27.79 3.38 -12.28
CA VAL A 255 -27.25 3.61 -13.63
C VAL A 255 -25.83 3.04 -13.77
N ALA A 256 -24.94 3.24 -12.79
CA ALA A 256 -23.59 2.69 -12.83
C ALA A 256 -23.61 1.15 -12.86
N ALA A 257 -24.53 0.54 -12.11
CA ALA A 257 -24.71 -0.92 -12.07
C ALA A 257 -25.29 -1.46 -13.37
N ASP A 258 -26.23 -0.76 -14.02
CA ASP A 258 -26.79 -1.13 -15.34
C ASP A 258 -25.68 -1.16 -16.40
N TYR A 259 -24.70 -0.27 -16.32
CA TYR A 259 -23.48 -0.30 -17.13
C TYR A 259 -22.44 -1.32 -16.65
N ARG A 260 -22.76 -2.13 -15.62
CA ARG A 260 -21.86 -3.16 -15.04
C ARG A 260 -20.53 -2.59 -14.57
N SER A 261 -20.57 -1.40 -13.94
CA SER A 261 -19.37 -0.81 -13.36
C SER A 261 -18.91 -1.60 -12.12
N ASP A 262 -17.61 -1.75 -11.95
CA ASP A 262 -17.03 -2.38 -10.76
C ASP A 262 -17.00 -1.42 -9.58
N PHE A 263 -16.81 -0.13 -9.87
CA PHE A 263 -16.80 0.95 -8.89
C PHE A 263 -17.64 2.13 -9.35
N VAL A 264 -18.29 2.77 -8.39
CA VAL A 264 -18.84 4.13 -8.53
C VAL A 264 -18.32 5.01 -7.41
N VAL A 265 -17.88 6.23 -7.74
CA VAL A 265 -17.39 7.21 -6.75
C VAL A 265 -18.23 8.46 -6.75
N PHE A 266 -18.56 8.94 -5.53
CA PHE A 266 -19.28 10.19 -5.26
C PHE A 266 -18.32 11.29 -4.80
N PRO A 267 -18.72 12.59 -4.90
CA PRO A 267 -17.86 13.70 -4.52
C PRO A 267 -17.60 13.82 -3.02
N GLU A 268 -16.58 14.58 -2.66
CA GLU A 268 -16.34 15.04 -1.29
C GLU A 268 -17.54 15.86 -0.79
N LEU A 269 -17.96 15.63 0.46
CA LEU A 269 -19.03 16.39 1.14
C LEU A 269 -20.37 16.45 0.37
N PHE A 270 -20.62 15.51 -0.54
CA PHE A 270 -21.86 15.46 -1.34
C PHE A 270 -23.13 15.38 -0.46
N THR A 271 -22.98 14.92 0.76
CA THR A 271 -24.05 14.79 1.75
C THR A 271 -24.51 16.13 2.32
N MET A 272 -23.74 17.21 2.13
CA MET A 272 -24.08 18.55 2.63
C MET A 272 -25.40 19.09 2.05
N SER A 273 -25.89 18.52 0.95
CA SER A 273 -27.23 18.79 0.43
C SER A 273 -28.35 18.57 1.47
N LEU A 274 -28.13 17.70 2.45
CA LEU A 274 -29.09 17.46 3.55
C LEU A 274 -29.32 18.69 4.44
N LEU A 275 -28.36 19.61 4.51
CA LEU A 275 -28.54 20.87 5.27
C LEU A 275 -29.63 21.75 4.69
N SER A 276 -29.98 21.60 3.40
CA SER A 276 -31.09 22.33 2.80
C SER A 276 -32.47 21.92 3.36
N ALA A 277 -32.57 20.75 3.98
CA ALA A 277 -33.79 20.30 4.66
C ALA A 277 -33.97 20.91 6.08
N GLU A 278 -32.91 21.52 6.63
CA GLU A 278 -32.97 22.18 7.94
C GLU A 278 -33.82 23.45 7.88
N LYS A 279 -34.68 23.61 8.89
CA LYS A 279 -35.63 24.74 8.94
C LYS A 279 -35.06 26.02 9.56
N SER A 280 -33.93 25.91 10.23
CA SER A 280 -33.23 27.00 10.89
C SER A 280 -31.92 27.31 10.22
N GLN A 281 -31.53 28.57 10.16
CA GLN A 281 -30.17 28.93 9.74
C GLN A 281 -29.20 28.52 10.84
N LEU A 282 -28.25 27.64 10.48
CA LEU A 282 -27.23 27.12 11.37
C LEU A 282 -25.92 27.88 11.14
N SER A 283 -25.15 28.10 12.20
CA SER A 283 -23.76 28.52 12.04
C SER A 283 -22.94 27.38 11.38
N PRO A 284 -21.76 27.66 10.78
CA PRO A 284 -20.96 26.63 10.15
C PRO A 284 -20.61 25.44 11.06
N ILE A 285 -20.36 25.69 12.35
CA ILE A 285 -20.08 24.62 13.33
C ILE A 285 -21.33 23.79 13.62
N GLU A 286 -22.48 24.45 13.86
CA GLU A 286 -23.76 23.76 14.10
C GLU A 286 -24.18 22.93 12.88
N ALA A 287 -23.93 23.43 11.67
CA ALA A 287 -24.21 22.72 10.43
C ALA A 287 -23.39 21.41 10.34
N ILE A 288 -22.10 21.47 10.63
CA ILE A 288 -21.23 20.28 10.65
C ILE A 288 -21.64 19.31 11.77
N ASP A 289 -21.94 19.82 12.95
CA ASP A 289 -22.44 18.98 14.07
C ASP A 289 -23.73 18.26 13.67
N ARG A 290 -24.66 18.94 13.04
CA ARG A 290 -25.90 18.33 12.50
C ARG A 290 -25.61 17.25 11.49
N MET A 291 -24.66 17.47 10.57
CA MET A 291 -24.29 16.48 9.57
C MET A 291 -23.75 15.20 10.19
N THR A 292 -23.02 15.26 11.30
CA THR A 292 -22.47 14.04 11.94
C THR A 292 -23.57 13.06 12.39
N GLU A 293 -24.80 13.52 12.64
CA GLU A 293 -25.94 12.68 13.01
C GLU A 293 -26.40 11.78 11.86
N HIS A 294 -26.15 12.17 10.62
CA HIS A 294 -26.52 11.41 9.42
C HIS A 294 -25.52 10.31 9.04
N ARG A 295 -24.39 10.19 9.73
CA ARG A 295 -23.34 9.18 9.42
C ARG A 295 -23.91 7.75 9.31
N ALA A 296 -24.55 7.30 10.38
CA ALA A 296 -25.02 5.90 10.44
C ALA A 296 -26.05 5.57 9.36
N PRO A 297 -27.12 6.38 9.14
CA PRO A 297 -28.07 6.11 8.07
C PRO A 297 -27.45 6.22 6.66
N ILE A 298 -26.52 7.15 6.40
CA ILE A 298 -25.84 7.25 5.10
C ILE A 298 -25.02 5.98 4.81
N VAL A 299 -24.19 5.55 5.76
CA VAL A 299 -23.34 4.36 5.60
C VAL A 299 -24.20 3.11 5.41
N ALA A 300 -25.31 2.99 6.16
CA ALA A 300 -26.24 1.87 6.02
C ALA A 300 -26.87 1.82 4.62
N GLU A 301 -27.29 2.95 4.07
CA GLU A 301 -27.88 3.01 2.74
C GLU A 301 -26.85 2.74 1.63
N LEU A 302 -25.65 3.30 1.73
CA LEU A 302 -24.56 3.02 0.77
C LEU A 302 -24.19 1.53 0.78
N SER A 303 -24.08 0.91 1.97
CA SER A 303 -23.82 -0.54 2.10
C SER A 303 -24.96 -1.38 1.53
N ARG A 304 -26.22 -0.99 1.78
CA ARG A 304 -27.40 -1.63 1.19
C ARG A 304 -27.34 -1.59 -0.34
N MET A 305 -27.02 -0.41 -0.90
CA MET A 305 -26.91 -0.24 -2.36
C MET A 305 -25.76 -1.07 -2.94
N ALA A 306 -24.58 -1.08 -2.30
CA ALA A 306 -23.43 -1.87 -2.75
C ALA A 306 -23.78 -3.35 -2.91
N LEU A 307 -24.46 -3.92 -1.91
CA LEU A 307 -24.95 -5.31 -1.94
C LEU A 307 -26.06 -5.51 -2.99
N ARG A 308 -27.07 -4.63 -3.02
CA ARG A 308 -28.23 -4.77 -3.89
C ARG A 308 -27.86 -4.68 -5.36
N TYR A 309 -26.99 -3.75 -5.71
CA TYR A 309 -26.60 -3.47 -7.09
C TYR A 309 -25.30 -4.17 -7.50
N ASN A 310 -24.69 -4.96 -6.60
CA ASN A 310 -23.44 -5.69 -6.82
C ASN A 310 -22.30 -4.80 -7.38
N ILE A 311 -22.10 -3.62 -6.75
CA ILE A 311 -21.12 -2.61 -7.14
C ILE A 311 -20.36 -2.10 -5.91
N ASN A 312 -19.05 -1.85 -6.06
CA ASN A 312 -18.27 -1.20 -5.02
C ASN A 312 -18.53 0.32 -5.04
N ILE A 313 -18.89 0.90 -3.90
CA ILE A 313 -19.23 2.33 -3.78
C ILE A 313 -18.16 3.05 -2.96
N VAL A 314 -17.44 3.98 -3.60
CA VAL A 314 -16.66 4.99 -2.89
C VAL A 314 -17.61 6.15 -2.60
N GLY A 315 -18.17 6.19 -1.39
CA GLY A 315 -19.26 7.07 -0.97
C GLY A 315 -18.80 8.50 -0.68
N GLY A 316 -17.98 9.06 -1.56
CA GLY A 316 -17.49 10.43 -1.42
C GLY A 316 -16.84 10.69 -0.07
N SER A 317 -17.30 11.73 0.62
CA SER A 317 -16.96 11.91 2.04
C SER A 317 -18.09 12.57 2.84
N HIS A 318 -17.99 12.45 4.17
CA HIS A 318 -19.02 12.90 5.11
C HIS A 318 -18.40 13.36 6.44
N PRO A 319 -18.87 14.48 7.02
CA PRO A 319 -18.45 14.90 8.36
C PRO A 319 -18.79 13.84 9.40
N THR A 320 -17.80 13.38 10.13
CA THR A 320 -17.93 12.25 11.06
C THR A 320 -17.37 12.63 12.43
N ARG A 321 -18.16 12.41 13.48
CA ARG A 321 -17.70 12.57 14.86
C ARG A 321 -16.95 11.32 15.29
N THR A 322 -15.75 11.52 15.81
CA THR A 322 -14.90 10.49 16.39
C THR A 322 -15.23 10.24 17.86
N ASP A 323 -14.69 9.17 18.44
CA ASP A 323 -14.95 8.79 19.84
C ASP A 323 -14.42 9.82 20.84
N ASP A 324 -13.40 10.60 20.50
CA ASP A 324 -12.87 11.71 21.30
C ASP A 324 -13.69 13.01 21.17
N GLY A 325 -14.78 12.99 20.37
CA GLY A 325 -15.68 14.10 20.16
C GLY A 325 -15.24 15.10 19.09
N THR A 326 -14.09 14.89 18.43
CA THR A 326 -13.68 15.73 17.29
C THR A 326 -14.47 15.38 16.03
N VAL A 327 -14.44 16.25 15.02
CA VAL A 327 -15.08 16.01 13.73
C VAL A 327 -13.99 15.86 12.67
N GLN A 328 -14.10 14.81 11.87
CA GLN A 328 -13.25 14.53 10.72
C GLN A 328 -14.08 14.47 9.43
N ASN A 329 -13.43 14.70 8.29
CA ASN A 329 -13.99 14.46 6.96
C ASN A 329 -13.58 13.04 6.54
N VAL A 330 -14.57 12.12 6.38
CA VAL A 330 -14.31 10.69 6.21
C VAL A 330 -14.97 10.15 4.95
N ALA A 331 -14.20 9.49 4.09
CA ALA A 331 -14.72 8.73 2.96
C ALA A 331 -15.09 7.32 3.39
N TYR A 332 -16.33 6.91 3.10
CA TYR A 332 -16.80 5.55 3.35
C TYR A 332 -16.78 4.74 2.06
N VAL A 333 -16.11 3.60 2.09
CA VAL A 333 -16.05 2.66 0.96
C VAL A 333 -16.88 1.43 1.32
N CYS A 334 -18.01 1.28 0.66
CA CYS A 334 -18.94 0.18 0.85
C CYS A 334 -18.74 -0.82 -0.28
N LEU A 335 -18.22 -1.99 0.03
CA LEU A 335 -17.91 -3.02 -0.97
C LEU A 335 -19.11 -3.93 -1.23
N ARG A 336 -19.14 -4.51 -2.42
CA ARG A 336 -20.19 -5.44 -2.86
C ARG A 336 -20.21 -6.79 -2.13
N ASP A 337 -19.19 -7.07 -1.30
CA ASP A 337 -19.17 -8.18 -0.37
C ASP A 337 -19.83 -7.86 1.00
N GLY A 338 -20.25 -6.61 1.20
CA GLY A 338 -20.89 -6.12 2.42
C GLY A 338 -19.91 -5.50 3.42
N SER A 339 -18.60 -5.54 3.17
CA SER A 339 -17.64 -4.87 4.03
C SER A 339 -17.67 -3.34 3.85
N VAL A 340 -17.40 -2.62 4.93
CA VAL A 340 -17.36 -1.16 4.95
C VAL A 340 -16.02 -0.71 5.50
N HIS A 341 -15.37 0.17 4.77
CA HIS A 341 -14.08 0.77 5.13
C HIS A 341 -14.22 2.28 5.25
N ALA A 342 -13.35 2.90 6.04
CA ALA A 342 -13.32 4.34 6.22
C ALA A 342 -11.90 4.85 5.97
N GLN A 343 -11.78 5.96 5.24
CA GLN A 343 -10.55 6.71 5.06
C GLN A 343 -10.76 8.14 5.54
N GLU A 344 -10.02 8.55 6.53
CA GLU A 344 -10.02 9.92 7.06
C GLU A 344 -9.24 10.85 6.12
N LYS A 345 -9.72 12.08 5.94
CA LYS A 345 -8.94 13.14 5.30
C LYS A 345 -7.75 13.51 6.19
N ILE A 346 -6.54 13.38 5.67
CA ILE A 346 -5.31 13.64 6.43
C ILE A 346 -5.07 15.15 6.56
N HIS A 347 -5.33 15.90 5.49
CA HIS A 347 -5.08 17.34 5.43
C HIS A 347 -6.39 18.11 5.22
N PRO A 348 -7.09 18.51 6.30
CA PRO A 348 -8.17 19.50 6.18
C PRO A 348 -7.64 20.77 5.54
N THR A 349 -8.43 21.38 4.64
CA THR A 349 -8.09 22.69 4.10
C THR A 349 -8.12 23.75 5.22
N PRO A 350 -7.46 24.90 5.05
CA PRO A 350 -7.55 25.99 6.02
C PRO A 350 -9.00 26.43 6.32
N ASN A 351 -9.89 26.37 5.32
CA ASN A 351 -11.31 26.70 5.51
C ASN A 351 -12.03 25.64 6.36
N GLU A 352 -11.85 24.34 6.09
CA GLU A 352 -12.40 23.25 6.89
C GLU A 352 -11.93 23.33 8.35
N ALA A 353 -10.65 23.58 8.56
CA ALA A 353 -10.07 23.71 9.90
C ALA A 353 -10.57 24.97 10.63
N TYR A 354 -10.74 26.08 9.93
CA TYR A 354 -11.16 27.35 10.52
C TYR A 354 -12.66 27.42 10.79
N TRP A 355 -13.50 27.20 9.75
CA TRP A 355 -14.95 27.39 9.83
C TRP A 355 -15.65 26.19 10.46
N TRP A 356 -15.23 24.98 10.13
CA TRP A 356 -15.91 23.74 10.51
C TRP A 356 -15.20 22.97 11.62
N LYS A 357 -14.01 23.43 12.05
CA LYS A 357 -13.19 22.77 13.08
C LYS A 357 -12.87 21.31 12.78
N ILE A 358 -12.85 20.93 11.50
CA ILE A 358 -12.49 19.60 11.06
C ILE A 358 -11.02 19.31 11.39
N LYS A 359 -10.77 18.15 11.98
CA LYS A 359 -9.43 17.64 12.32
C LYS A 359 -8.93 16.68 11.24
N GLY A 360 -7.60 16.67 11.06
CA GLY A 360 -6.95 15.70 10.19
C GLY A 360 -6.95 14.29 10.77
N GLY A 361 -6.99 13.30 9.89
CA GLY A 361 -6.82 11.91 10.24
C GLY A 361 -5.37 11.54 10.54
N SER A 362 -5.14 10.29 10.89
CA SER A 362 -3.83 9.78 11.36
C SER A 362 -3.22 8.72 10.47
N SER A 363 -3.97 8.09 9.55
CA SER A 363 -3.48 7.05 8.67
C SER A 363 -4.04 7.14 7.26
N VAL A 364 -3.27 6.67 6.29
CA VAL A 364 -3.70 6.40 4.93
C VAL A 364 -3.23 4.99 4.56
N ASP A 365 -4.19 4.11 4.28
CA ASP A 365 -3.93 2.70 4.04
C ASP A 365 -4.71 2.20 2.82
N VAL A 366 -4.23 1.12 2.19
CA VAL A 366 -4.96 0.50 1.08
C VAL A 366 -6.21 -0.23 1.57
N ILE A 367 -7.27 -0.18 0.78
CA ILE A 367 -8.50 -0.94 1.00
C ILE A 367 -8.47 -2.14 0.05
N GLN A 368 -8.59 -3.33 0.62
CA GLN A 368 -8.64 -4.57 -0.17
C GLN A 368 -10.03 -4.75 -0.78
N THR A 369 -10.08 -5.02 -2.07
CA THR A 369 -11.32 -5.30 -2.81
C THR A 369 -11.17 -6.56 -3.66
N ASP A 370 -12.25 -7.05 -4.21
CA ASP A 370 -12.26 -8.17 -5.15
C ASP A 370 -11.52 -7.87 -6.49
N ILE A 371 -11.34 -6.58 -6.80
CA ILE A 371 -10.56 -6.12 -7.98
C ILE A 371 -9.07 -5.93 -7.64
N GLY A 372 -8.72 -5.97 -6.37
CA GLY A 372 -7.39 -5.68 -5.84
C GLY A 372 -7.37 -4.46 -4.94
N PRO A 373 -6.19 -4.09 -4.43
CA PRO A 373 -6.06 -2.97 -3.51
C PRO A 373 -6.31 -1.62 -4.20
N ILE A 374 -7.09 -0.77 -3.53
CA ILE A 374 -7.38 0.60 -3.95
C ILE A 374 -6.94 1.60 -2.88
N GLY A 375 -6.77 2.86 -3.26
CA GLY A 375 -6.55 3.98 -2.35
C GLY A 375 -7.67 5.01 -2.45
N VAL A 376 -7.85 5.81 -1.38
CA VAL A 376 -8.72 6.98 -1.37
C VAL A 376 -7.94 8.17 -0.83
N LEU A 377 -7.93 9.28 -1.57
CA LEU A 377 -7.36 10.55 -1.17
C LEU A 377 -8.42 11.64 -1.31
N ILE A 378 -8.80 12.27 -0.21
CA ILE A 378 -9.90 13.24 -0.23
C ILE A 378 -9.36 14.61 -0.64
N CYS A 379 -9.72 15.06 -1.85
CA CYS A 379 -9.49 16.41 -2.37
C CYS A 379 -8.04 16.89 -2.16
N TYR A 380 -7.82 17.75 -1.16
CA TYR A 380 -6.52 18.33 -0.83
C TYR A 380 -5.44 17.29 -0.55
N ASP A 381 -5.79 16.10 -0.03
CA ASP A 381 -4.84 15.01 0.17
C ASP A 381 -4.13 14.58 -1.13
N SER A 382 -4.80 14.71 -2.28
CA SER A 382 -4.21 14.41 -3.58
C SER A 382 -3.09 15.37 -4.00
N GLU A 383 -2.99 16.54 -3.36
CA GLU A 383 -1.92 17.51 -3.62
C GLU A 383 -0.59 17.11 -2.92
N PHE A 384 -0.61 16.13 -2.00
CA PHE A 384 0.57 15.61 -1.27
C PHE A 384 1.07 14.31 -1.92
N PRO A 385 2.20 14.32 -2.64
CA PRO A 385 2.70 13.17 -3.40
C PRO A 385 3.03 11.97 -2.51
N GLU A 386 3.40 12.18 -1.26
CA GLU A 386 3.78 11.15 -0.32
C GLU A 386 2.63 10.17 -0.05
N LEU A 387 1.39 10.66 0.06
CA LEU A 387 0.22 9.84 0.35
C LEU A 387 -0.07 8.85 -0.79
N ALA A 388 -0.10 9.35 -2.03
CA ALA A 388 -0.30 8.50 -3.20
C ALA A 388 0.84 7.49 -3.36
N ARG A 389 2.08 7.91 -3.10
CA ARG A 389 3.25 7.04 -3.15
C ARG A 389 3.14 5.89 -2.16
N ARG A 390 2.72 6.17 -0.92
CA ARG A 390 2.49 5.16 0.10
C ARG A 390 1.45 4.13 -0.36
N LEU A 391 0.28 4.60 -0.81
CA LEU A 391 -0.78 3.71 -1.28
C LEU A 391 -0.31 2.79 -2.41
N VAL A 392 0.46 3.33 -3.38
CA VAL A 392 0.95 2.53 -4.50
C VAL A 392 2.08 1.58 -4.09
N ASP A 393 2.95 1.96 -3.16
CA ASP A 393 3.96 1.05 -2.60
C ASP A 393 3.29 -0.13 -1.86
N GLU A 394 2.12 0.08 -1.24
CA GLU A 394 1.29 -0.97 -0.64
C GLU A 394 0.46 -1.76 -1.67
N GLY A 395 0.53 -1.41 -2.95
CA GLY A 395 -0.05 -2.16 -4.06
C GLY A 395 -1.27 -1.54 -4.72
N ALA A 396 -1.74 -0.35 -4.30
CA ALA A 396 -2.86 0.31 -4.95
C ALA A 396 -2.59 0.55 -6.43
N ARG A 397 -3.54 0.16 -7.27
CA ARG A 397 -3.52 0.38 -8.72
C ARG A 397 -4.51 1.45 -9.16
N ILE A 398 -5.51 1.72 -8.33
CA ILE A 398 -6.55 2.73 -8.54
C ILE A 398 -6.62 3.59 -7.29
N ILE A 399 -6.57 4.90 -7.47
CA ILE A 399 -6.76 5.88 -6.39
C ILE A 399 -8.02 6.69 -6.71
N PHE A 400 -8.95 6.73 -5.79
CA PHE A 400 -10.16 7.55 -5.89
C PHE A 400 -9.95 8.88 -5.18
N VAL A 401 -10.36 9.97 -5.83
CA VAL A 401 -10.22 11.34 -5.33
C VAL A 401 -11.59 12.02 -5.36
N PRO A 402 -12.41 11.82 -4.30
CA PRO A 402 -13.56 12.67 -4.07
C PRO A 402 -13.07 14.09 -3.81
N PHE A 403 -13.65 15.11 -4.49
CA PHE A 403 -13.27 16.49 -4.28
C PHE A 403 -14.45 17.46 -4.28
N CYS A 404 -14.24 18.62 -3.66
CA CYS A 404 -15.17 19.72 -3.58
C CYS A 404 -14.40 21.02 -3.76
N THR A 405 -14.64 21.75 -4.84
CA THR A 405 -13.96 23.02 -5.15
C THR A 405 -14.96 24.07 -5.60
N ASP A 406 -14.73 25.30 -5.16
CA ASP A 406 -15.62 26.45 -5.38
C ASP A 406 -15.34 27.21 -6.69
N ASN A 407 -14.21 26.99 -7.29
CA ASN A 407 -13.78 27.71 -8.49
C ASN A 407 -12.81 26.89 -9.35
N ARG A 408 -12.61 27.39 -10.59
CA ARG A 408 -11.73 26.74 -11.55
C ARG A 408 -10.28 26.61 -11.06
N GLN A 409 -9.74 27.57 -10.30
CA GLN A 409 -8.35 27.49 -9.82
C GLN A 409 -8.19 26.36 -8.80
N GLY A 410 -9.12 26.23 -7.85
CA GLY A 410 -9.15 25.12 -6.90
C GLY A 410 -9.22 23.77 -7.61
N TYR A 411 -10.16 23.64 -8.55
CA TYR A 411 -10.28 22.45 -9.39
C TYR A 411 -8.97 22.12 -10.14
N MET A 412 -8.34 23.12 -10.79
CA MET A 412 -7.12 22.88 -11.57
C MET A 412 -5.94 22.41 -10.71
N ARG A 413 -5.84 22.88 -9.45
CA ARG A 413 -4.83 22.33 -8.52
C ARG A 413 -5.05 20.83 -8.29
N VAL A 414 -6.26 20.45 -7.89
CA VAL A 414 -6.63 19.03 -7.68
C VAL A 414 -6.39 18.23 -8.96
N ARG A 415 -6.84 18.74 -10.10
CA ARG A 415 -6.73 18.07 -11.41
C ARG A 415 -5.27 17.80 -11.81
N TYR A 416 -4.41 18.82 -11.71
CA TYR A 416 -3.01 18.67 -12.09
C TYR A 416 -2.23 17.79 -11.11
N CYS A 417 -2.50 17.92 -9.82
CA CYS A 417 -1.90 17.04 -8.83
C CYS A 417 -2.34 15.59 -9.04
N ALA A 418 -3.63 15.34 -9.23
CA ALA A 418 -4.14 13.99 -9.52
C ALA A 418 -3.53 13.38 -10.79
N GLN A 419 -3.35 14.20 -11.86
CA GLN A 419 -2.64 13.74 -13.07
C GLN A 419 -1.18 13.38 -12.77
N ALA A 420 -0.49 14.19 -11.96
CA ALA A 420 0.87 13.85 -11.53
C ALA A 420 0.90 12.55 -10.74
N ARG A 421 -0.09 12.29 -9.84
CA ARG A 421 -0.20 11.02 -9.11
C ARG A 421 -0.35 9.83 -10.04
N ALA A 422 -1.17 9.96 -11.10
CA ALA A 422 -1.34 8.90 -12.10
C ALA A 422 -0.02 8.59 -12.84
N ILE A 423 0.71 9.63 -13.24
CA ILE A 423 1.96 9.52 -14.01
C ILE A 423 3.10 8.95 -13.14
N GLU A 424 3.42 9.61 -12.02
CA GLU A 424 4.58 9.30 -11.21
C GLU A 424 4.46 7.98 -10.41
N ASN A 425 3.22 7.50 -10.19
CA ASN A 425 2.93 6.26 -9.52
C ASN A 425 2.50 5.14 -10.47
N GLN A 426 2.38 5.44 -11.76
CA GLN A 426 1.90 4.49 -12.77
C GLN A 426 0.65 3.75 -12.27
N CYS A 427 -0.41 4.53 -11.96
CA CYS A 427 -1.70 4.06 -11.46
C CYS A 427 -2.85 4.82 -12.12
N PHE A 428 -4.08 4.32 -12.01
CA PHE A 428 -5.28 5.06 -12.39
C PHE A 428 -5.71 5.98 -11.25
N VAL A 429 -6.22 7.17 -11.60
CA VAL A 429 -6.77 8.11 -10.61
C VAL A 429 -8.16 8.57 -11.07
N VAL A 430 -9.16 8.45 -10.20
CA VAL A 430 -10.56 8.74 -10.50
C VAL A 430 -11.02 9.93 -9.67
N LEU A 431 -11.35 11.04 -10.33
CA LEU A 431 -11.83 12.26 -9.71
C LEU A 431 -13.35 12.34 -9.76
N SER A 432 -13.98 12.69 -8.64
CA SER A 432 -15.42 12.92 -8.54
C SER A 432 -15.69 14.22 -7.80
N GLY A 433 -16.38 15.18 -8.43
CA GLY A 433 -16.57 16.52 -7.91
C GLY A 433 -18.03 17.00 -7.94
N ASN A 434 -18.37 17.90 -6.99
CA ASN A 434 -19.64 18.58 -6.95
C ASN A 434 -19.69 19.72 -7.98
N VAL A 435 -20.87 19.98 -8.51
CA VAL A 435 -21.18 21.13 -9.39
C VAL A 435 -22.45 21.84 -8.93
N GLY A 436 -22.70 23.02 -9.47
CA GLY A 436 -23.91 23.81 -9.17
C GLY A 436 -23.78 24.60 -7.88
N ASN A 437 -24.93 24.93 -7.30
CA ASN A 437 -25.04 25.83 -6.16
C ASN A 437 -25.95 25.23 -5.10
N LEU A 438 -25.63 25.48 -3.83
CA LEU A 438 -26.48 25.14 -2.68
C LEU A 438 -26.75 26.42 -1.86
N PRO A 439 -27.68 27.30 -2.29
CA PRO A 439 -27.97 28.54 -1.60
C PRO A 439 -28.45 28.30 -0.16
N GLY A 440 -27.94 29.10 0.79
CA GLY A 440 -28.34 29.02 2.20
C GLY A 440 -27.56 27.98 3.01
N VAL A 441 -26.55 27.35 2.42
CA VAL A 441 -25.58 26.50 3.14
C VAL A 441 -24.20 27.17 3.04
N ASP A 442 -23.76 27.78 4.13
CA ASP A 442 -22.48 28.52 4.19
C ASP A 442 -21.30 27.62 3.77
N ASN A 443 -20.41 28.16 2.94
CA ASN A 443 -19.24 27.49 2.33
C ASN A 443 -19.57 26.38 1.31
N MET A 444 -20.83 26.26 0.88
CA MET A 444 -21.25 25.35 -0.20
C MET A 444 -22.01 26.07 -1.32
N ASP A 445 -21.88 27.40 -1.40
CA ASP A 445 -22.68 28.27 -2.28
C ASP A 445 -22.47 27.98 -3.76
N VAL A 446 -21.24 27.78 -4.17
CA VAL A 446 -20.85 27.54 -5.57
C VAL A 446 -19.89 26.37 -5.65
N GLN A 447 -20.12 25.49 -6.62
CA GLN A 447 -19.28 24.32 -6.85
C GLN A 447 -18.82 24.29 -8.32
N TYR A 448 -17.56 23.98 -8.54
CA TYR A 448 -16.94 23.84 -9.85
C TYR A 448 -16.22 22.51 -9.97
N ALA A 449 -16.58 21.71 -10.97
CA ALA A 449 -15.90 20.45 -11.24
C ALA A 449 -15.90 20.08 -12.73
N GLN A 450 -14.94 19.24 -13.07
CA GLN A 450 -14.87 18.43 -14.28
C GLN A 450 -14.32 17.05 -13.89
N SER A 451 -15.19 16.15 -13.51
CA SER A 451 -14.85 14.79 -13.05
C SER A 451 -14.21 14.00 -14.16
N CYS A 452 -13.23 13.16 -13.86
CA CYS A 452 -12.48 12.43 -14.87
C CYS A 452 -11.82 11.15 -14.34
N ILE A 453 -11.44 10.29 -15.28
CA ILE A 453 -10.67 9.07 -15.05
C ILE A 453 -9.32 9.24 -15.72
N LEU A 454 -8.25 9.26 -14.94
CA LEU A 454 -6.89 9.56 -15.35
C LEU A 454 -6.05 8.31 -15.45
N THR A 455 -5.12 8.32 -16.42
CA THR A 455 -4.16 7.26 -16.67
C THR A 455 -2.73 7.80 -16.60
N PRO A 456 -1.71 6.95 -16.53
CA PRO A 456 -0.35 7.36 -16.89
C PRO A 456 -0.30 7.93 -18.32
N CYS A 457 0.71 8.79 -18.60
CA CYS A 457 0.99 9.31 -19.93
C CYS A 457 2.13 8.49 -20.56
N ASP A 458 1.85 7.26 -20.95
CA ASP A 458 2.78 6.36 -21.63
C ASP A 458 1.99 5.41 -22.54
N PHE A 459 2.68 4.73 -23.45
CA PHE A 459 2.04 3.66 -24.21
C PHE A 459 1.71 2.49 -23.24
N PRO A 460 0.50 1.89 -23.23
CA PRO A 460 -0.59 1.96 -24.22
C PRO A 460 -1.74 2.94 -23.85
N PHE A 461 -1.57 3.83 -22.88
CA PHE A 461 -2.62 4.71 -22.40
C PHE A 461 -2.98 5.84 -23.38
N ALA A 462 -4.05 6.58 -23.08
CA ALA A 462 -4.42 7.78 -23.81
C ALA A 462 -3.28 8.81 -23.80
N ARG A 463 -3.08 9.51 -24.94
CA ARG A 463 -1.93 10.41 -25.12
C ARG A 463 -1.87 11.57 -24.13
N ASP A 464 -3.01 12.03 -23.67
CA ASP A 464 -3.17 13.09 -22.67
C ASP A 464 -3.34 12.55 -21.24
N GLY A 465 -3.31 11.23 -21.06
CA GLY A 465 -3.51 10.58 -19.77
C GLY A 465 -4.94 10.66 -19.25
N VAL A 466 -5.95 10.80 -20.14
CA VAL A 466 -7.37 10.89 -19.79
C VAL A 466 -8.15 9.76 -20.46
N ALA A 467 -8.64 8.81 -19.66
CA ALA A 467 -9.49 7.75 -20.18
C ALA A 467 -10.91 8.25 -20.47
N ALA A 468 -11.46 9.07 -19.58
CA ALA A 468 -12.74 9.73 -19.78
C ALA A 468 -12.83 11.00 -18.92
N GLU A 469 -13.61 11.97 -19.38
CA GLU A 469 -13.79 13.27 -18.71
C GLU A 469 -15.23 13.77 -18.91
N ALA A 470 -15.82 14.31 -17.83
CA ALA A 470 -17.13 14.94 -17.87
C ALA A 470 -17.06 16.32 -18.56
N SER A 471 -18.20 16.83 -19.01
CA SER A 471 -18.32 18.26 -19.34
C SER A 471 -18.24 19.11 -18.08
N GLU A 472 -17.61 20.28 -18.18
CA GLU A 472 -17.50 21.22 -17.05
C GLU A 472 -18.88 21.59 -16.48
N ASN A 473 -19.05 21.50 -15.18
CA ASN A 473 -20.23 22.00 -14.44
C ASN A 473 -21.60 21.42 -14.87
N ILE A 474 -21.61 20.24 -15.50
CA ILE A 474 -22.85 19.56 -15.89
C ILE A 474 -22.96 18.26 -15.09
N GLU A 475 -24.10 18.05 -14.41
CA GLU A 475 -24.35 16.78 -13.71
C GLU A 475 -24.34 15.60 -14.69
N THR A 476 -23.52 14.60 -14.39
CA THR A 476 -23.37 13.42 -15.26
C THR A 476 -22.71 12.25 -14.54
N LEU A 477 -22.86 11.06 -15.13
CA LEU A 477 -22.05 9.88 -14.81
C LEU A 477 -21.07 9.65 -15.95
N THR A 478 -19.78 9.64 -15.65
CA THR A 478 -18.72 9.35 -16.62
C THR A 478 -18.15 7.96 -16.36
N ILE A 479 -18.05 7.15 -17.42
CA ILE A 479 -17.64 5.75 -17.33
C ILE A 479 -16.48 5.48 -18.28
N ALA A 480 -15.48 4.71 -17.81
CA ALA A 480 -14.43 4.18 -18.67
C ALA A 480 -14.03 2.77 -18.25
N ASP A 481 -13.62 1.97 -19.22
CA ASP A 481 -12.90 0.72 -18.98
C ASP A 481 -11.40 1.01 -18.93
N VAL A 482 -10.73 0.54 -17.88
CA VAL A 482 -9.29 0.59 -17.73
C VAL A 482 -8.74 -0.83 -17.61
N ASN A 483 -7.52 -1.05 -18.08
CA ASN A 483 -6.91 -2.36 -18.05
C ASN A 483 -5.73 -2.37 -17.07
N LEU A 484 -5.81 -3.19 -16.02
CA LEU A 484 -4.75 -3.32 -15.01
C LEU A 484 -3.47 -3.95 -15.58
N ALA A 485 -3.56 -4.75 -16.66
CA ALA A 485 -2.38 -5.28 -17.34
C ALA A 485 -1.54 -4.18 -18.00
N ASP A 486 -2.18 -3.12 -18.48
CA ASP A 486 -1.47 -1.98 -19.06
C ASP A 486 -0.57 -1.29 -18.03
N LEU A 487 -1.01 -1.21 -16.75
CA LEU A 487 -0.16 -0.72 -15.67
C LEU A 487 1.01 -1.67 -15.40
N THR A 488 0.76 -2.98 -15.41
CA THR A 488 1.80 -3.98 -15.22
C THR A 488 2.87 -3.87 -16.32
N TRP A 489 2.40 -3.75 -17.57
CA TRP A 489 3.28 -3.55 -18.72
C TRP A 489 4.06 -2.22 -18.62
N ALA A 490 3.40 -1.10 -18.33
CA ALA A 490 4.05 0.21 -18.22
C ALA A 490 5.11 0.25 -17.10
N ARG A 491 4.87 -0.44 -15.98
CA ARG A 491 5.84 -0.55 -14.87
C ARG A 491 7.07 -1.38 -15.24
N ALA A 492 6.91 -2.39 -16.10
CA ALA A 492 7.98 -3.29 -16.53
C ALA A 492 8.72 -2.77 -17.78
N GLU A 493 7.98 -2.35 -18.81
CA GLU A 493 8.47 -2.10 -20.16
C GLU A 493 8.12 -0.72 -20.73
N GLY A 494 7.49 0.14 -19.95
CA GLY A 494 7.15 1.50 -20.36
C GLY A 494 8.35 2.33 -20.77
N THR A 495 8.12 3.41 -21.51
CA THR A 495 9.17 4.34 -21.95
C THR A 495 9.88 5.00 -20.77
N VAL A 496 9.20 5.11 -19.64
CA VAL A 496 9.73 5.50 -18.32
C VAL A 496 9.12 4.59 -17.25
N ARG A 497 9.92 4.20 -16.25
CA ARG A 497 9.48 3.28 -15.19
C ARG A 497 9.55 3.98 -13.85
N ASN A 498 8.69 4.97 -13.66
CA ASN A 498 8.74 5.88 -12.53
C ASN A 498 8.78 5.20 -11.15
N LEU A 499 8.13 4.04 -10.98
CA LEU A 499 8.21 3.26 -9.74
C LEU A 499 9.53 2.49 -9.62
N ALA A 500 9.95 1.83 -10.69
CA ALA A 500 11.13 0.96 -10.68
C ALA A 500 12.44 1.76 -10.64
N ASP A 501 12.50 2.92 -11.31
CA ASP A 501 13.72 3.70 -11.47
C ASP A 501 13.98 4.69 -10.33
N ARG A 502 13.22 4.61 -9.22
CA ARG A 502 13.45 5.44 -8.03
C ARG A 502 14.84 5.19 -7.43
N ARG A 503 15.50 6.28 -7.05
CA ARG A 503 16.86 6.27 -6.48
C ARG A 503 16.81 6.12 -4.96
N PHE A 504 16.44 4.92 -4.47
CA PHE A 504 16.39 4.60 -3.04
C PHE A 504 17.76 4.70 -2.34
N ASP A 505 18.84 4.70 -3.13
CA ASP A 505 20.19 4.99 -2.66
C ASP A 505 20.39 6.46 -2.28
N LEU A 506 19.55 7.39 -2.79
CA LEU A 506 19.64 8.82 -2.53
C LEU A 506 18.56 9.36 -1.60
N TYR A 507 17.34 8.79 -1.66
CA TYR A 507 16.21 9.28 -0.87
C TYR A 507 15.22 8.16 -0.55
N ARG A 508 14.45 8.35 0.52
CA ARG A 508 13.33 7.50 0.93
C ARG A 508 12.28 8.32 1.66
N ILE A 509 11.07 7.79 1.76
CA ILE A 509 9.99 8.32 2.57
C ILE A 509 9.86 7.42 3.81
N ASP A 510 10.03 8.00 4.99
CA ASP A 510 9.84 7.32 6.26
C ASP A 510 8.50 7.75 6.87
N TRP A 511 7.58 6.79 7.05
CA TRP A 511 6.33 7.03 7.76
C TRP A 511 6.55 6.94 9.26
N LYS A 512 6.28 8.04 9.97
CA LYS A 512 6.28 8.01 11.44
C LYS A 512 5.08 7.19 11.90
N ARG A 513 5.31 6.24 12.81
CA ARG A 513 4.20 5.59 13.53
C ARG A 513 3.54 6.66 14.39
N GLY A 514 2.20 6.74 14.40
CA GLY A 514 1.48 7.56 15.38
C GLY A 514 1.96 7.17 16.78
N GLU A 515 2.21 8.15 17.63
CA GLU A 515 2.63 7.94 19.02
C GLU A 515 1.49 7.24 19.79
N SER A 516 1.48 5.92 19.80
CA SER A 516 0.65 5.11 20.68
C SER A 516 1.46 4.31 21.70
N GLU A 517 2.74 4.69 21.96
CA GLU A 517 3.45 4.32 23.18
C GLU A 517 4.52 5.38 23.49
N PRO A 518 4.55 5.98 24.71
CA PRO A 518 5.65 6.82 25.11
C PRO A 518 6.90 5.95 25.21
N ASP A 519 7.96 6.38 24.55
CA ASP A 519 9.30 5.80 24.70
C ASP A 519 9.75 5.97 26.15
N THR A 520 9.66 4.89 26.92
CA THR A 520 10.10 4.83 28.32
C THR A 520 11.62 4.75 28.47
N SER A 521 12.40 4.98 27.39
CA SER A 521 13.87 4.90 27.43
C SER A 521 14.58 6.19 27.80
N GLU A 522 13.87 7.32 28.00
CA GLU A 522 14.47 8.61 28.42
C GLU A 522 13.99 9.10 29.79
N THR A 523 14.13 8.32 30.85
CA THR A 523 14.10 8.87 32.21
C THR A 523 15.09 8.15 33.11
N ALA A 524 16.39 8.41 32.90
CA ALA A 524 17.38 8.32 33.98
C ALA A 524 17.67 9.76 34.45
N PRO A 525 17.40 10.13 35.72
CA PRO A 525 17.72 11.47 36.21
C PRO A 525 19.23 11.64 36.29
N ARG A 526 19.76 12.62 35.61
CA ARG A 526 21.14 13.09 35.82
C ARG A 526 21.24 13.60 37.25
N GLY A 527 21.99 12.88 38.08
CA GLY A 527 22.30 13.27 39.42
C GLY A 527 22.91 14.67 39.49
N SER A 528 22.27 15.54 40.24
CA SER A 528 22.76 16.85 40.61
C SER A 528 24.03 16.69 41.49
N ARG A 529 25.18 17.07 40.93
CA ARG A 529 26.36 17.36 41.79
C ARG A 529 26.13 18.72 42.40
N GLY A 530 25.95 18.74 43.71
CA GLY A 530 25.95 19.95 44.52
C GLY A 530 27.31 20.65 44.53
N PRO A 531 27.34 21.97 44.73
CA PRO A 531 28.58 22.71 44.82
C PRO A 531 29.24 22.49 46.19
N GLY A 532 30.43 21.87 46.17
CA GLY A 532 31.32 21.87 47.35
C GLY A 532 31.97 23.23 47.50
N GLY A 533 31.83 23.84 48.65
CA GLY A 533 32.52 25.03 49.06
C GLY A 533 33.98 24.72 49.42
N GLY A 534 34.81 25.75 49.27
CA GLY A 534 36.20 25.85 49.64
C GLY A 534 36.80 27.13 49.00
#